data_a4defa56771d5f608bb6304d9e6deef3
#
_entry.id   a4defa56771d5f608bb6304d9e6deef3
#
_cell.length_a   1.000
_cell.length_b   1.000
_cell.length_c   1.000
_cell.angle_alpha   90.00
_cell.angle_beta   90.00
_cell.angle_gamma   90.00
#
_symmetry.space_group_name_H-M   'P 1'
#
loop_
_entity.id
_entity.type
_entity.pdbx_description
1 polymer ?
#
loop_
_entity_poly.entity_id
_entity_poly.type
_entity_poly.pdbx_seq_one_letter_code
_entity_poly.pdbx_strand_id
1 'polypeptide(L)'
;KIPYTGSGVMASALAMDKWRTKLVWLASGIPTPDYRVAKAETDWMRVVAELGLPLIVKPAREGSTIGITKVSRVDGDEMASAWQAAAKHDDLVLIEEFVTGQELTASIVNGVALPLIRIEAPGGNYDYHSKYFSDETRYHCPAGLPEAKEQEIRAMALRAFDVVGCRGWGRLDLILRADGSIEVHDDGR
;
A
#
# COMPACT_ATOMS: atom_id res chain seq x y z
N LYS A 1 26.70 -13.50 -16.82
CA LYS A 1 25.42 -12.91 -16.30
C LYS A 1 24.28 -13.64 -16.99
N ILE A 2 23.29 -14.08 -16.21
CA ILE A 2 22.08 -14.68 -16.75
C ILE A 2 21.10 -13.54 -17.02
N PRO A 3 20.57 -13.36 -18.24
CA PRO A 3 19.52 -12.39 -18.51
C PRO A 3 18.25 -12.73 -17.73
N TYR A 4 17.59 -11.73 -17.16
CA TYR A 4 16.29 -11.88 -16.51
C TYR A 4 15.41 -10.66 -16.80
N THR A 5 14.10 -10.82 -16.66
CA THR A 5 13.13 -9.74 -16.78
C THR A 5 12.86 -9.14 -15.41
N GLY A 6 12.59 -7.85 -15.36
CA GLY A 6 12.21 -7.15 -14.14
C GLY A 6 13.28 -6.20 -13.60
N SER A 7 13.05 -5.74 -12.37
CA SER A 7 13.83 -4.71 -11.71
C SER A 7 15.19 -5.22 -11.21
N GLY A 8 16.17 -4.31 -11.13
CA GLY A 8 17.48 -4.62 -10.57
C GLY A 8 17.45 -4.77 -9.05
N VAL A 9 18.58 -5.21 -8.47
CA VAL A 9 18.70 -5.53 -7.03
C VAL A 9 18.25 -4.36 -6.14
N MET A 10 18.71 -3.14 -6.43
CA MET A 10 18.38 -1.96 -5.61
C MET A 10 16.88 -1.68 -5.61
N ALA A 11 16.26 -1.61 -6.80
CA ALA A 11 14.83 -1.33 -6.92
C ALA A 11 13.98 -2.44 -6.29
N SER A 12 14.35 -3.71 -6.48
CA SER A 12 13.66 -4.84 -5.86
C SER A 12 13.76 -4.82 -4.33
N ALA A 13 14.96 -4.55 -3.79
CA ALA A 13 15.15 -4.43 -2.35
C ALA A 13 14.38 -3.23 -1.76
N LEU A 14 14.36 -2.10 -2.49
CA LEU A 14 13.62 -0.92 -2.07
C LEU A 14 12.11 -1.18 -2.09
N ALA A 15 11.58 -1.78 -3.16
CA ALA A 15 10.15 -2.11 -3.28
C ALA A 15 9.67 -3.13 -2.24
N MET A 16 10.57 -3.94 -1.68
CA MET A 16 10.26 -4.85 -0.57
C MET A 16 10.23 -4.17 0.80
N ASP A 17 10.71 -2.94 0.92
CA ASP A 17 10.75 -2.16 2.17
C ASP A 17 9.75 -1.00 2.08
N LYS A 18 8.57 -1.19 2.66
CA LYS A 18 7.45 -0.23 2.62
C LYS A 18 7.87 1.15 3.15
N TRP A 19 8.64 1.19 4.23
CA TRP A 19 9.08 2.44 4.82
C TRP A 19 10.00 3.23 3.88
N ARG A 20 11.01 2.55 3.32
CA ARG A 20 11.96 3.20 2.41
C ARG A 20 11.31 3.59 1.10
N THR A 21 10.41 2.77 0.59
CA THR A 21 9.60 3.12 -0.59
C THR A 21 8.78 4.37 -0.36
N LYS A 22 8.09 4.48 0.79
CA LYS A 22 7.35 5.70 1.17
C LYS A 22 8.24 6.94 1.25
N LEU A 23 9.45 6.82 1.81
CA LEU A 23 10.40 7.93 1.86
C LEU A 23 10.76 8.43 0.45
N VAL A 24 11.00 7.52 -0.48
CA VAL A 24 11.30 7.87 -1.89
C VAL A 24 10.09 8.52 -2.57
N TRP A 25 8.90 7.97 -2.37
CA TRP A 25 7.68 8.53 -2.93
C TRP A 25 7.41 9.93 -2.40
N LEU A 26 7.44 10.14 -1.09
CA LEU A 26 7.23 11.45 -0.46
C LEU A 26 8.26 12.48 -0.93
N ALA A 27 9.54 12.10 -0.99
CA ALA A 27 10.61 12.98 -1.50
C ALA A 27 10.40 13.34 -2.98
N SER A 28 9.65 12.54 -3.73
CA SER A 28 9.34 12.75 -5.16
C SER A 28 7.94 13.37 -5.38
N GLY A 29 7.26 13.78 -4.30
CA GLY A 29 5.92 14.38 -4.38
C GLY A 29 4.84 13.39 -4.82
N ILE A 30 5.00 12.11 -4.50
CA ILE A 30 3.99 11.07 -4.73
C ILE A 30 3.24 10.84 -3.42
N PRO A 31 1.92 11.03 -3.40
CA PRO A 31 1.13 10.85 -2.20
C PRO A 31 1.04 9.37 -1.81
N THR A 32 1.20 9.12 -0.53
CA THR A 32 1.07 7.80 0.11
C THR A 32 0.52 8.03 1.52
N PRO A 33 -0.22 7.10 2.11
CA PRO A 33 -0.84 7.28 3.43
C PRO A 33 0.13 7.81 4.48
N ASP A 34 -0.34 8.71 5.32
CA ASP A 34 0.44 9.21 6.45
C ASP A 34 0.77 8.07 7.40
N TYR A 35 2.00 8.10 7.96
CA TYR A 35 2.49 6.98 8.76
C TYR A 35 3.41 7.42 9.89
N ARG A 36 3.62 6.50 10.84
CA ARG A 36 4.67 6.55 11.86
C ARG A 36 5.41 5.23 11.93
N VAL A 37 6.70 5.29 12.27
CA VAL A 37 7.47 4.09 12.65
C VAL A 37 7.25 3.83 14.12
N ALA A 38 6.85 2.63 14.47
CA ALA A 38 6.52 2.24 15.84
C ALA A 38 7.61 1.40 16.49
N LYS A 39 7.77 1.59 17.79
CA LYS A 39 8.62 0.81 18.70
C LYS A 39 7.79 0.41 19.92
N ALA A 40 8.35 -0.46 20.78
CA ALA A 40 7.66 -0.91 21.98
C ALA A 40 7.25 0.25 22.93
N GLU A 41 8.09 1.28 23.00
CA GLU A 41 7.90 2.49 23.83
C GLU A 41 7.12 3.62 23.14
N THR A 42 6.51 3.35 21.97
CA THR A 42 5.74 4.36 21.21
C THR A 42 4.54 4.85 22.04
N ASP A 43 4.37 6.16 22.08
CA ASP A 43 3.17 6.79 22.64
C ASP A 43 1.99 6.62 21.68
N TRP A 44 1.20 5.59 21.91
CA TRP A 44 0.05 5.22 21.07
C TRP A 44 -1.01 6.33 21.01
N MET A 45 -1.25 7.01 22.12
CA MET A 45 -2.23 8.10 22.18
C MET A 45 -1.82 9.26 21.29
N ARG A 46 -0.54 9.58 21.27
CA ARG A 46 0.01 10.59 20.37
C ARG A 46 -0.12 10.19 18.91
N VAL A 47 0.21 8.95 18.56
CA VAL A 47 0.07 8.44 17.18
C VAL A 47 -1.38 8.56 16.72
N VAL A 48 -2.33 8.15 17.55
CA VAL A 48 -3.77 8.27 17.24
C VAL A 48 -4.21 9.73 17.10
N ALA A 49 -3.70 10.62 17.95
CA ALA A 49 -4.01 12.06 17.83
C ALA A 49 -3.47 12.68 16.53
N GLU A 50 -2.34 12.18 16.03
CA GLU A 50 -1.70 12.68 14.81
C GLU A 50 -2.30 12.07 13.52
N LEU A 51 -2.61 10.78 13.51
CA LEU A 51 -3.07 10.06 12.29
C LEU A 51 -4.58 9.81 12.23
N GLY A 52 -5.28 9.91 13.36
CA GLY A 52 -6.69 9.54 13.48
C GLY A 52 -6.93 8.04 13.55
N LEU A 53 -8.19 7.64 13.51
CA LEU A 53 -8.65 6.25 13.46
C LEU A 53 -9.60 6.05 12.27
N PRO A 54 -9.68 4.86 11.69
CA PRO A 54 -8.90 3.65 12.02
C PRO A 54 -7.46 3.72 11.50
N LEU A 55 -6.59 2.86 12.06
CA LEU A 55 -5.18 2.73 11.69
C LEU A 55 -4.87 1.32 11.18
N ILE A 56 -3.82 1.21 10.39
CA ILE A 56 -3.21 -0.07 10.00
C ILE A 56 -1.85 -0.19 10.67
N VAL A 57 -1.63 -1.28 11.38
CA VAL A 57 -0.32 -1.64 11.96
C VAL A 57 0.24 -2.82 11.17
N LYS A 58 1.45 -2.69 10.64
CA LYS A 58 2.03 -3.69 9.72
C LYS A 58 3.55 -3.77 9.79
N PRO A 59 4.14 -4.95 9.52
CA PRO A 59 5.58 -5.08 9.32
C PRO A 59 6.00 -4.40 8.02
N ALA A 60 7.19 -3.77 8.01
CA ALA A 60 7.65 -3.00 6.86
C ALA A 60 8.12 -3.86 5.69
N ARG A 61 8.63 -5.08 5.94
CA ARG A 61 9.30 -5.90 4.93
C ARG A 61 8.61 -7.25 4.65
N GLU A 62 7.38 -7.41 5.13
CA GLU A 62 6.56 -8.58 4.83
C GLU A 62 5.54 -8.29 3.74
N GLY A 63 5.17 -9.31 2.98
CA GLY A 63 4.14 -9.28 1.95
C GLY A 63 2.84 -9.97 2.36
N SER A 64 1.89 -10.05 1.44
CA SER A 64 0.67 -10.87 1.53
C SER A 64 -0.17 -10.65 2.79
N THR A 65 -0.20 -9.45 3.32
CA THR A 65 -1.01 -9.09 4.50
C THR A 65 -0.57 -9.78 5.81
N ILE A 66 0.63 -10.40 5.83
CA ILE A 66 1.16 -11.06 7.02
C ILE A 66 1.46 -10.03 8.12
N GLY A 67 0.97 -10.28 9.34
CA GLY A 67 1.22 -9.42 10.50
C GLY A 67 0.48 -8.09 10.48
N ILE A 68 -0.48 -7.89 9.56
CA ILE A 68 -1.27 -6.65 9.46
C ILE A 68 -2.46 -6.71 10.41
N THR A 69 -2.67 -5.61 11.12
CA THR A 69 -3.83 -5.43 12.00
C THR A 69 -4.48 -4.07 11.76
N LYS A 70 -5.79 -4.07 11.52
CA LYS A 70 -6.60 -2.84 11.51
C LYS A 70 -7.06 -2.54 12.94
N VAL A 71 -6.71 -1.36 13.42
CA VAL A 71 -7.09 -0.86 14.75
C VAL A 71 -8.16 0.21 14.59
N SER A 72 -9.32 -0.03 15.19
CA SER A 72 -10.49 0.86 15.06
C SER A 72 -10.85 1.60 16.34
N ARG A 73 -10.20 1.29 17.46
CA ARG A 73 -10.45 1.88 18.78
C ARG A 73 -9.15 2.25 19.47
N VAL A 74 -9.22 3.23 20.36
CA VAL A 74 -8.13 3.59 21.26
C VAL A 74 -8.40 2.95 22.61
N ASP A 75 -8.16 1.65 22.73
CA ASP A 75 -7.78 1.13 24.02
C ASP A 75 -6.29 0.77 23.95
N GLY A 76 -5.51 1.10 24.96
CA GLY A 76 -4.04 0.96 24.91
C GLY A 76 -3.58 -0.46 24.61
N ASP A 77 -4.42 -1.46 24.86
CA ASP A 77 -4.11 -2.87 24.65
C ASP A 77 -4.22 -3.29 23.18
N GLU A 78 -5.16 -2.70 22.41
CA GLU A 78 -5.35 -3.02 20.99
C GLU A 78 -4.14 -2.58 20.15
N MET A 79 -3.63 -1.37 20.36
CA MET A 79 -2.44 -0.85 19.66
C MET A 79 -1.18 -1.64 20.02
N ALA A 80 -0.96 -1.92 21.31
CA ALA A 80 0.17 -2.69 21.76
C ALA A 80 0.13 -4.13 21.20
N SER A 81 -1.03 -4.76 21.19
CA SER A 81 -1.25 -6.09 20.64
C SER A 81 -1.01 -6.13 19.13
N ALA A 82 -1.49 -5.13 18.39
CA ALA A 82 -1.27 -4.98 16.96
C ALA A 82 0.23 -4.81 16.65
N TRP A 83 0.92 -3.94 17.42
CA TRP A 83 2.38 -3.80 17.29
C TRP A 83 3.11 -5.10 17.56
N GLN A 84 2.77 -5.82 18.65
CA GLN A 84 3.39 -7.11 18.98
C GLN A 84 3.17 -8.15 17.88
N ALA A 85 1.98 -8.17 17.27
CA ALA A 85 1.69 -9.08 16.16
C ALA A 85 2.59 -8.79 14.95
N ALA A 86 2.74 -7.53 14.57
CA ALA A 86 3.61 -7.12 13.47
C ALA A 86 5.10 -7.34 13.79
N ALA A 87 5.53 -7.05 15.03
CA ALA A 87 6.91 -7.17 15.50
C ALA A 87 7.42 -8.63 15.57
N LYS A 88 6.54 -9.63 15.48
CA LYS A 88 6.93 -11.04 15.32
C LYS A 88 7.53 -11.32 13.94
N HIS A 89 7.23 -10.50 12.97
CA HIS A 89 7.59 -10.69 11.56
C HIS A 89 8.70 -9.74 11.11
N ASP A 90 8.78 -8.54 11.71
CA ASP A 90 9.78 -7.53 11.36
C ASP A 90 10.09 -6.64 12.56
N ASP A 91 11.36 -6.27 12.73
CA ASP A 91 11.80 -5.29 13.74
C ASP A 91 11.39 -3.84 13.39
N LEU A 92 11.02 -3.60 12.13
CA LEU A 92 10.50 -2.33 11.64
C LEU A 92 8.98 -2.43 11.44
N VAL A 93 8.23 -1.76 12.31
CA VAL A 93 6.76 -1.73 12.26
C VAL A 93 6.27 -0.36 11.85
N LEU A 94 5.34 -0.31 10.91
CA LEU A 94 4.63 0.90 10.47
C LEU A 94 3.23 0.95 11.07
N ILE A 95 2.81 2.18 11.39
CA ILE A 95 1.42 2.53 11.67
C ILE A 95 1.01 3.53 10.61
N GLU A 96 -0.06 3.26 9.90
CA GLU A 96 -0.57 4.11 8.82
C GLU A 96 -2.03 4.47 9.05
N GLU A 97 -2.46 5.62 8.53
CA GLU A 97 -3.88 5.91 8.41
C GLU A 97 -4.56 4.85 7.54
N PHE A 98 -5.77 4.46 7.93
CA PHE A 98 -6.59 3.59 7.09
C PHE A 98 -7.32 4.43 6.03
N VAL A 99 -6.80 4.42 4.81
CA VAL A 99 -7.39 5.17 3.69
C VAL A 99 -8.61 4.44 3.16
N THR A 100 -9.72 5.15 3.01
CA THR A 100 -10.95 4.65 2.39
C THR A 100 -11.10 5.18 0.98
N GLY A 101 -11.51 4.32 0.05
CA GLY A 101 -11.69 4.71 -1.35
C GLY A 101 -11.88 3.50 -2.26
N GLN A 102 -11.86 3.76 -3.56
CA GLN A 102 -11.84 2.70 -4.56
C GLN A 102 -10.44 2.10 -4.66
N GLU A 103 -10.33 0.81 -4.49
CA GLU A 103 -9.06 0.09 -4.68
C GLU A 103 -8.81 -0.12 -6.17
N LEU A 104 -7.63 0.31 -6.60
CA LEU A 104 -7.18 0.23 -7.97
C LEU A 104 -5.81 -0.44 -8.02
N THR A 105 -5.56 -1.18 -9.08
CA THR A 105 -4.20 -1.66 -9.36
C THR A 105 -3.80 -1.29 -10.78
N ALA A 106 -2.55 -0.84 -10.91
CA ALA A 106 -1.93 -0.47 -12.16
C ALA A 106 -0.80 -1.44 -12.50
N SER A 107 -0.97 -2.21 -13.55
CA SER A 107 0.10 -3.02 -14.11
C SER A 107 0.97 -2.17 -15.04
N ILE A 108 2.29 -2.28 -14.90
CA ILE A 108 3.26 -1.59 -15.74
C ILE A 108 4.09 -2.62 -16.50
N VAL A 109 4.20 -2.44 -17.80
CA VAL A 109 5.01 -3.32 -18.68
C VAL A 109 5.81 -2.45 -19.63
N ASN A 110 7.14 -2.58 -19.58
CA ASN A 110 8.09 -1.88 -20.45
C ASN A 110 7.84 -0.36 -20.54
N GLY A 111 7.61 0.29 -19.39
CA GLY A 111 7.40 1.72 -19.29
C GLY A 111 6.00 2.19 -19.70
N VAL A 112 5.05 1.27 -19.87
CA VAL A 112 3.65 1.58 -20.17
C VAL A 112 2.76 1.11 -19.03
N ALA A 113 2.01 2.02 -18.42
CA ALA A 113 0.94 1.67 -17.50
C ALA A 113 -0.27 1.19 -18.30
N LEU A 114 -0.67 -0.05 -18.06
CA LEU A 114 -1.84 -0.67 -18.70
C LEU A 114 -3.15 -0.08 -18.14
N PRO A 115 -4.31 -0.37 -18.74
CA PRO A 115 -5.59 0.03 -18.19
C PRO A 115 -5.72 -0.39 -16.72
N LEU A 116 -6.29 0.48 -15.90
CA LEU A 116 -6.46 0.23 -14.48
C LEU A 116 -7.47 -0.88 -14.23
N ILE A 117 -7.24 -1.63 -13.18
CA ILE A 117 -8.18 -2.63 -12.67
C ILE A 117 -8.73 -2.11 -11.34
N ARG A 118 -10.05 -2.01 -11.22
CA ARG A 118 -10.72 -1.76 -9.96
C ARG A 118 -11.00 -3.07 -9.26
N ILE A 119 -10.62 -3.13 -7.98
CA ILE A 119 -10.81 -4.30 -7.11
C ILE A 119 -12.00 -4.01 -6.20
N GLU A 120 -12.95 -4.94 -6.17
CA GLU A 120 -14.14 -4.86 -5.33
C GLU A 120 -14.17 -6.12 -4.45
N ALA A 121 -13.72 -5.95 -3.21
CA ALA A 121 -13.69 -7.02 -2.23
C ALA A 121 -14.96 -7.04 -1.37
N PRO A 122 -15.43 -8.22 -0.92
CA PRO A 122 -16.56 -8.34 -0.01
C PRO A 122 -16.30 -7.57 1.28
N GLY A 123 -17.32 -6.82 1.73
CA GLY A 123 -17.21 -6.03 2.95
C GLY A 123 -16.24 -4.84 2.89
N GLY A 124 -15.69 -4.51 1.71
CA GLY A 124 -14.80 -3.37 1.51
C GLY A 124 -13.39 -3.56 2.08
N ASN A 125 -12.99 -4.79 2.41
CA ASN A 125 -11.65 -5.11 2.88
C ASN A 125 -10.99 -6.13 1.95
N TYR A 126 -9.94 -5.73 1.26
CA TYR A 126 -9.13 -6.61 0.43
C TYR A 126 -8.00 -7.23 1.27
N ASP A 127 -8.39 -8.05 2.25
CA ASP A 127 -7.50 -8.75 3.16
C ASP A 127 -6.94 -10.07 2.56
N TYR A 128 -6.14 -10.80 3.34
CA TYR A 128 -5.53 -12.06 2.91
C TYR A 128 -6.58 -13.09 2.45
N HIS A 129 -7.71 -13.19 3.16
CA HIS A 129 -8.78 -14.12 2.82
C HIS A 129 -9.46 -13.71 1.49
N SER A 130 -9.72 -12.42 1.31
CA SER A 130 -10.30 -11.87 0.07
C SER A 130 -9.34 -12.00 -1.12
N LYS A 131 -8.01 -11.96 -0.87
CA LYS A 131 -6.97 -12.11 -1.91
C LYS A 131 -6.83 -13.54 -2.42
N TYR A 132 -6.96 -14.54 -1.56
CA TYR A 132 -6.55 -15.91 -1.90
C TYR A 132 -7.64 -16.98 -1.74
N PHE A 133 -8.70 -16.70 -1.01
CA PHE A 133 -9.71 -17.70 -0.65
C PHE A 133 -11.16 -17.30 -0.93
N SER A 134 -11.41 -16.05 -1.37
CA SER A 134 -12.76 -15.59 -1.68
C SER A 134 -12.98 -15.53 -3.18
N ASP A 135 -13.95 -16.27 -3.68
CA ASP A 135 -14.45 -16.17 -5.05
C ASP A 135 -15.38 -14.95 -5.24
N GLU A 136 -15.63 -14.17 -4.19
CA GLU A 136 -16.52 -13.00 -4.23
C GLU A 136 -15.80 -11.70 -4.63
N THR A 137 -14.46 -11.69 -4.64
CA THR A 137 -13.69 -10.53 -5.12
C THR A 137 -13.89 -10.34 -6.63
N ARG A 138 -14.31 -9.14 -7.01
CA ARG A 138 -14.54 -8.80 -8.42
C ARG A 138 -13.45 -7.87 -8.93
N TYR A 139 -13.03 -8.14 -10.15
CA TYR A 139 -12.04 -7.34 -10.86
C TYR A 139 -12.69 -6.72 -12.09
N HIS A 140 -12.67 -5.39 -12.18
CA HIS A 140 -13.24 -4.63 -13.28
C HIS A 140 -12.12 -4.05 -14.14
N CYS A 141 -11.96 -4.52 -15.36
CA CYS A 141 -10.98 -4.03 -16.32
C CYS A 141 -11.69 -3.69 -17.65
N PRO A 142 -11.72 -2.45 -18.09
CA PRO A 142 -11.18 -1.24 -17.43
C PRO A 142 -11.90 -0.90 -16.11
N ALA A 143 -11.27 -0.05 -15.29
CA ALA A 143 -11.77 0.32 -13.95
C ALA A 143 -13.11 1.07 -13.94
N GLY A 144 -13.55 1.57 -15.08
CA GLY A 144 -14.80 2.33 -15.24
C GLY A 144 -14.70 3.79 -14.80
N LEU A 145 -13.48 4.33 -14.77
CA LEU A 145 -13.21 5.74 -14.45
C LEU A 145 -13.38 6.64 -15.70
N PRO A 146 -13.66 7.96 -15.52
CA PRO A 146 -13.52 8.92 -16.60
C PRO A 146 -12.10 8.90 -17.18
N GLU A 147 -11.98 8.99 -18.51
CA GLU A 147 -10.70 8.90 -19.23
C GLU A 147 -9.60 9.79 -18.65
N ALA A 148 -9.91 11.06 -18.35
CA ALA A 148 -8.95 12.00 -17.78
C ALA A 148 -8.42 11.53 -16.41
N LYS A 149 -9.30 10.96 -15.56
CA LYS A 149 -8.91 10.45 -14.24
C LYS A 149 -8.08 9.16 -14.36
N GLU A 150 -8.44 8.27 -15.28
CA GLU A 150 -7.64 7.08 -15.54
C GLU A 150 -6.23 7.42 -16.02
N GLN A 151 -6.10 8.38 -16.93
CA GLN A 151 -4.79 8.87 -17.41
C GLN A 151 -3.95 9.49 -16.29
N GLU A 152 -4.58 10.31 -15.42
CA GLU A 152 -3.92 10.90 -14.25
C GLU A 152 -3.34 9.82 -13.33
N ILE A 153 -4.14 8.81 -12.99
CA ILE A 153 -3.73 7.72 -12.10
C ILE A 153 -2.63 6.86 -12.75
N ARG A 154 -2.77 6.53 -14.03
CA ARG A 154 -1.74 5.79 -14.78
C ARG A 154 -0.41 6.54 -14.83
N ALA A 155 -0.44 7.85 -15.04
CA ALA A 155 0.75 8.69 -15.02
C ALA A 155 1.40 8.72 -13.63
N MET A 156 0.61 8.80 -12.55
CA MET A 156 1.10 8.72 -11.18
C MET A 156 1.72 7.36 -10.87
N ALA A 157 1.07 6.26 -11.24
CA ALA A 157 1.61 4.91 -11.07
C ALA A 157 2.96 4.74 -11.78
N LEU A 158 3.07 5.23 -13.02
CA LEU A 158 4.33 5.18 -13.77
C LEU A 158 5.43 5.99 -13.08
N ARG A 159 5.13 7.20 -12.60
CA ARG A 159 6.08 8.00 -11.82
C ARG A 159 6.52 7.27 -10.54
N ALA A 160 5.59 6.67 -9.80
CA ALA A 160 5.87 5.93 -8.56
C ALA A 160 6.78 4.72 -8.82
N PHE A 161 6.60 4.04 -9.95
CA PHE A 161 7.44 2.94 -10.41
C PHE A 161 8.85 3.41 -10.78
N ASP A 162 8.94 4.50 -11.54
CA ASP A 162 10.21 5.02 -12.07
C ASP A 162 11.12 5.59 -10.98
N VAL A 163 10.57 6.32 -9.98
CA VAL A 163 11.38 6.92 -8.91
C VAL A 163 12.01 5.89 -7.98
N VAL A 164 11.39 4.70 -7.85
CA VAL A 164 11.97 3.55 -7.14
C VAL A 164 13.08 2.88 -7.97
N GLY A 165 13.18 3.22 -9.26
CA GLY A 165 14.14 2.64 -10.19
C GLY A 165 13.73 1.29 -10.75
N CYS A 166 12.44 0.98 -10.71
CA CYS A 166 11.88 -0.25 -11.26
C CYS A 166 11.99 -0.30 -12.78
N ARG A 167 12.04 -1.52 -13.33
CA ARG A 167 12.18 -1.77 -14.78
C ARG A 167 11.45 -3.03 -15.20
N GLY A 168 11.15 -3.09 -16.51
CA GLY A 168 10.54 -4.24 -17.16
C GLY A 168 9.05 -4.33 -16.85
N TRP A 169 8.69 -4.86 -15.70
CA TRP A 169 7.28 -5.01 -15.30
C TRP A 169 7.12 -4.86 -13.80
N GLY A 170 5.91 -4.52 -13.39
CA GLY A 170 5.52 -4.42 -11.99
C GLY A 170 4.06 -4.05 -11.83
N ARG A 171 3.63 -3.96 -10.58
CA ARG A 171 2.28 -3.57 -10.20
C ARG A 171 2.37 -2.53 -9.08
N LEU A 172 1.48 -1.55 -9.15
CA LEU A 172 1.24 -0.63 -8.05
C LEU A 172 -0.22 -0.69 -7.65
N ASP A 173 -0.47 -0.67 -6.36
CA ASP A 173 -1.80 -0.58 -5.80
C ASP A 173 -2.04 0.87 -5.37
N LEU A 174 -3.26 1.37 -5.62
CA LEU A 174 -3.63 2.76 -5.39
C LEU A 174 -5.04 2.82 -4.80
N ILE A 175 -5.30 3.90 -4.08
CA ILE A 175 -6.65 4.21 -3.60
C ILE A 175 -7.07 5.54 -4.17
N LEU A 176 -8.24 5.55 -4.81
CA LEU A 176 -8.93 6.76 -5.22
C LEU A 176 -9.94 7.13 -4.14
N ARG A 177 -9.66 8.19 -3.38
CA ARG A 177 -10.55 8.72 -2.34
C ARG A 177 -11.82 9.35 -2.94
N ALA A 178 -12.85 9.52 -2.14
CA ALA A 178 -14.12 10.13 -2.55
C ALA A 178 -13.97 11.59 -3.01
N ASP A 179 -12.97 12.31 -2.51
CA ASP A 179 -12.65 13.68 -2.93
C ASP A 179 -11.86 13.76 -4.25
N GLY A 180 -11.53 12.60 -4.83
CA GLY A 180 -10.78 12.49 -6.07
C GLY A 180 -9.26 12.50 -5.90
N SER A 181 -8.74 12.61 -4.68
CA SER A 181 -7.31 12.43 -4.41
C SER A 181 -6.89 10.96 -4.55
N ILE A 182 -5.61 10.76 -4.88
CA ILE A 182 -5.05 9.44 -5.18
C ILE A 182 -3.92 9.19 -4.20
N GLU A 183 -3.86 7.99 -3.65
CA GLU A 183 -2.75 7.55 -2.82
C GLU A 183 -2.14 6.27 -3.34
N VAL A 184 -0.81 6.24 -3.42
CA VAL A 184 -0.07 5.04 -3.81
C VAL A 184 0.16 4.17 -2.58
N HIS A 185 -0.28 2.95 -2.68
CA HIS A 185 -0.20 1.94 -1.63
C HIS A 185 0.90 0.93 -1.90
N ASP A 186 1.45 0.42 -0.82
CA ASP A 186 2.43 -0.67 -0.81
C ASP A 186 1.74 -1.98 -0.40
N ASP A 187 0.90 -2.55 -1.15
CA ASP A 187 0.25 -3.88 -0.97
C ASP A 187 0.06 -4.37 0.50
N GLY A 188 -0.27 -3.47 1.40
CA GLY A 188 -0.33 -3.71 2.84
C GLY A 188 -1.73 -3.63 3.46
N ARG A 189 -2.79 -3.81 2.70
CA ARG A 189 -4.14 -3.91 3.25
C ARG A 189 -4.58 -5.33 3.43
#